data_727283480066227633046babca368481
#
_entry.id   727283480066227633046babca368481
#
_cell.length_a   1.000
_cell.length_b   1.000
_cell.length_c   1.000
_cell.angle_alpha   90.00
_cell.angle_beta   90.00
_cell.angle_gamma   90.00
#
_symmetry.space_group_name_H-M   'P 1'
#
loop_
_entity.id
_entity.type
_entity.pdbx_description
1 polymer ?
#
loop_
_entity_poly.entity_id
_entity_poly.type
_entity_poly.pdbx_seq_one_letter_code
_entity_poly.pdbx_strand_id
1 'polypeptide(L)'
;FPYRKAEGIFYYLCVEKHTNRDELVSLFWGSGDEASGRKNLRQALFQLRKLLGEEVIVLQGRNDLKLNQRVEIKTDWDMPERDFSLCQERFLDFFYLKDCPEFEDWVEEKRNQQTARILRELKAQLEEPSAVRNPERIRLLIDTWKHWSPWDEEMVLTGMRLYGQAEKYDWGVKLYQEYARRLKEDLDEEPSHQAEVLFQTLLHRKEVSSLRSQTSKEAFFGRLAEIQAVDEQIFLFLSNEDARSVIIEGEVGVGKTALMRQIFGMDHRGEALEIYANCYGAESDVPLRAFRDCFQCLERLQGERRISLSGKEERLIRRMTSGEGRTALY
;
A
#
# COMPACT_ATOMS: atom_id res chain seq x y z
N PHE A 1 25.36 24.39 -20.91
CA PHE A 1 25.99 25.27 -19.91
C PHE A 1 27.51 25.30 -20.10
N PRO A 2 28.19 26.40 -19.72
CA PRO A 2 29.65 26.54 -19.93
C PRO A 2 30.47 25.57 -19.06
N TYR A 3 30.00 25.27 -17.85
CA TYR A 3 30.57 24.28 -16.96
C TYR A 3 29.60 23.92 -15.83
N ARG A 4 29.78 22.74 -15.20
CA ARG A 4 28.79 22.12 -14.32
C ARG A 4 28.42 22.94 -13.07
N LYS A 5 29.37 23.69 -12.46
CA LYS A 5 29.02 24.53 -11.32
C LYS A 5 28.08 25.70 -11.70
N ALA A 6 28.22 26.27 -12.92
CA ALA A 6 27.30 27.29 -13.38
C ALA A 6 25.89 26.72 -13.63
N GLU A 7 25.84 25.51 -14.14
CA GLU A 7 24.59 24.74 -14.30
C GLU A 7 23.92 24.48 -12.96
N GLY A 8 24.68 24.00 -11.96
CA GLY A 8 24.19 23.78 -10.59
C GLY A 8 23.66 25.06 -9.94
N ILE A 9 24.34 26.20 -10.12
CA ILE A 9 23.83 27.50 -9.63
C ILE A 9 22.49 27.84 -10.27
N PHE A 10 22.33 27.59 -11.55
CA PHE A 10 21.06 27.82 -12.22
C PHE A 10 19.95 26.93 -11.65
N TYR A 11 20.20 25.64 -11.49
CA TYR A 11 19.24 24.72 -10.86
C TYR A 11 18.88 25.14 -9.43
N TYR A 12 19.88 25.53 -8.64
CA TYR A 12 19.64 26.07 -7.30
C TYR A 12 18.71 27.27 -7.32
N LEU A 13 18.97 28.25 -8.21
CA LEU A 13 18.11 29.43 -8.39
C LEU A 13 16.71 29.09 -8.89
N CYS A 14 16.57 28.06 -9.74
CA CYS A 14 15.27 27.60 -10.22
C CYS A 14 14.39 27.06 -9.10
N VAL A 15 14.97 26.43 -8.08
CA VAL A 15 14.27 25.88 -6.95
C VAL A 15 14.04 26.93 -5.85
N GLU A 16 15.10 27.59 -5.39
CA GLU A 16 15.03 28.52 -4.25
C GLU A 16 14.47 29.89 -4.64
N LYS A 17 14.46 30.24 -5.94
CA LYS A 17 13.99 31.51 -6.52
C LYS A 17 14.78 32.73 -6.05
N HIS A 18 15.37 32.71 -4.85
CA HIS A 18 16.14 33.76 -4.21
C HIS A 18 17.29 33.15 -3.39
N THR A 19 18.46 33.80 -3.41
CA THR A 19 19.64 33.44 -2.62
C THR A 19 20.58 34.66 -2.47
N ASN A 20 21.65 34.48 -1.71
CA ASN A 20 22.69 35.47 -1.63
C ASN A 20 24.05 34.94 -2.10
N ARG A 21 24.98 35.85 -2.36
CA ARG A 21 26.30 35.47 -2.89
C ARG A 21 27.14 34.65 -1.92
N ASP A 22 27.03 34.89 -0.64
CA ASP A 22 27.84 34.19 0.37
C ASP A 22 27.35 32.75 0.51
N GLU A 23 26.03 32.53 0.44
CA GLU A 23 25.42 31.22 0.39
C GLU A 23 25.87 30.41 -0.83
N LEU A 24 25.86 31.01 -2.04
CA LEU A 24 26.37 30.37 -3.23
C LEU A 24 27.86 30.06 -3.17
N VAL A 25 28.68 30.95 -2.55
CA VAL A 25 30.10 30.67 -2.35
C VAL A 25 30.28 29.48 -1.41
N SER A 26 29.54 29.41 -0.31
CA SER A 26 29.55 28.25 0.59
C SER A 26 29.20 26.98 -0.12
N LEU A 27 28.06 26.95 -0.82
CA LEU A 27 27.55 25.76 -1.52
C LEU A 27 28.52 25.22 -2.59
N PHE A 28 29.11 26.07 -3.39
CA PHE A 28 29.86 25.64 -4.57
C PHE A 28 31.40 25.72 -4.42
N TRP A 29 31.91 26.44 -3.41
CA TRP A 29 33.35 26.65 -3.17
C TRP A 29 33.69 26.66 -1.68
N GLY A 30 32.86 26.07 -0.81
CA GLY A 30 33.06 26.10 0.65
C GLY A 30 34.37 25.46 1.13
N SER A 31 34.92 24.49 0.36
CA SER A 31 36.19 23.86 0.68
C SER A 31 37.44 24.69 0.32
N GLY A 32 37.29 25.86 -0.33
CA GLY A 32 38.35 26.68 -0.84
C GLY A 32 38.52 28.03 -0.13
N ASP A 33 39.46 28.86 -0.65
CA ASP A 33 39.59 30.24 -0.22
C ASP A 33 38.41 31.11 -0.64
N GLU A 34 37.83 31.86 0.29
CA GLU A 34 36.64 32.69 0.08
C GLU A 34 36.80 33.72 -1.04
N ALA A 35 37.98 34.36 -1.14
CA ALA A 35 38.23 35.35 -2.18
C ALA A 35 38.23 34.72 -3.59
N SER A 36 38.76 33.50 -3.71
CA SER A 36 38.74 32.70 -4.92
C SER A 36 37.32 32.24 -5.24
N GLY A 37 36.53 31.80 -4.23
CA GLY A 37 35.14 31.44 -4.37
C GLY A 37 34.30 32.61 -4.93
N ARG A 38 34.45 33.80 -4.38
CA ARG A 38 33.78 35.04 -4.84
C ARG A 38 34.17 35.43 -6.26
N LYS A 39 35.43 35.21 -6.67
CA LYS A 39 35.87 35.41 -8.04
C LYS A 39 35.25 34.43 -9.00
N ASN A 40 35.21 33.16 -8.64
CA ASN A 40 34.63 32.09 -9.42
C ASN A 40 33.11 32.28 -9.58
N LEU A 41 32.42 32.67 -8.52
CA LEU A 41 30.99 33.00 -8.57
C LEU A 41 30.69 34.14 -9.53
N ARG A 42 31.52 35.22 -9.51
CA ARG A 42 31.34 36.32 -10.49
C ARG A 42 31.48 35.84 -11.92
N GLN A 43 32.45 34.98 -12.19
CA GLN A 43 32.62 34.40 -13.51
C GLN A 43 31.45 33.49 -13.91
N ALA A 44 30.96 32.66 -12.98
CA ALA A 44 29.77 31.80 -13.22
C ALA A 44 28.55 32.64 -13.57
N LEU A 45 28.23 33.64 -12.78
CA LEU A 45 27.08 34.53 -13.02
C LEU A 45 27.22 35.31 -14.32
N PHE A 46 28.43 35.77 -14.70
CA PHE A 46 28.66 36.37 -16.00
C PHE A 46 28.35 35.41 -17.17
N GLN A 47 28.82 34.18 -17.09
CA GLN A 47 28.57 33.17 -18.11
C GLN A 47 27.08 32.80 -18.18
N LEU A 48 26.41 32.66 -17.02
CA LEU A 48 24.97 32.39 -16.99
C LEU A 48 24.15 33.52 -17.65
N ARG A 49 24.47 34.77 -17.35
CA ARG A 49 23.81 35.94 -17.97
C ARG A 49 24.04 36.01 -19.47
N LYS A 50 25.25 35.71 -19.92
CA LYS A 50 25.56 35.63 -21.35
C LYS A 50 24.78 34.54 -22.08
N LEU A 51 24.51 33.43 -21.39
CA LEU A 51 23.78 32.29 -21.96
C LEU A 51 22.26 32.49 -21.94
N LEU A 52 21.73 32.94 -20.79
CA LEU A 52 20.28 32.99 -20.53
C LEU A 52 19.64 34.37 -20.82
N GLY A 53 20.47 35.41 -20.93
CA GLY A 53 20.03 36.82 -20.97
C GLY A 53 20.30 37.54 -19.64
N GLU A 54 20.67 38.82 -19.73
CA GLU A 54 20.99 39.61 -18.55
C GLU A 54 19.83 39.83 -17.59
N GLU A 55 18.62 39.76 -18.10
CA GLU A 55 17.37 39.89 -17.35
C GLU A 55 16.96 38.71 -16.53
N VAL A 56 17.50 37.49 -16.78
CA VAL A 56 17.06 36.26 -16.10
C VAL A 56 17.46 36.23 -14.63
N ILE A 57 18.70 36.64 -14.34
CA ILE A 57 19.23 36.67 -12.98
C ILE A 57 19.44 38.12 -12.55
N VAL A 58 18.59 38.59 -11.66
CA VAL A 58 18.54 39.98 -11.20
C VAL A 58 19.25 40.10 -9.84
N LEU A 59 20.03 41.18 -9.69
CA LEU A 59 20.62 41.59 -8.41
C LEU A 59 19.60 42.45 -7.65
N GLN A 60 19.37 42.09 -6.39
CA GLN A 60 18.60 42.90 -5.46
C GLN A 60 19.56 43.41 -4.37
N GLY A 61 19.89 44.69 -4.41
CA GLY A 61 20.92 45.24 -3.53
C GLY A 61 22.36 44.84 -3.92
N ARG A 62 23.23 44.64 -2.94
CA ARG A 62 24.68 44.33 -3.18
C ARG A 62 24.96 42.83 -3.23
N ASN A 63 24.17 42.04 -2.52
CA ASN A 63 24.51 40.63 -2.26
C ASN A 63 23.46 39.62 -2.73
N ASP A 64 22.19 40.04 -2.85
CA ASP A 64 21.09 39.14 -3.14
C ASP A 64 20.90 38.92 -4.64
N LEU A 65 20.53 37.68 -4.98
CA LEU A 65 20.31 37.20 -6.32
C LEU A 65 18.89 36.56 -6.37
N LYS A 66 18.17 36.87 -7.43
CA LYS A 66 16.87 36.21 -7.68
C LYS A 66 16.63 35.98 -9.16
N LEU A 67 15.81 35.01 -9.47
CA LEU A 67 15.22 34.88 -10.80
C LEU A 67 14.21 36.01 -11.07
N ASN A 68 14.25 36.55 -12.26
CA ASN A 68 13.30 37.57 -12.67
C ASN A 68 11.91 36.96 -12.88
N GLN A 69 10.94 37.40 -12.11
CA GLN A 69 9.56 36.93 -12.18
C GLN A 69 8.86 37.26 -13.53
N ARG A 70 9.44 38.15 -14.34
CA ARG A 70 8.91 38.46 -15.68
C ARG A 70 9.33 37.46 -16.75
N VAL A 71 10.35 36.61 -16.44
CA VAL A 71 10.81 35.53 -17.31
C VAL A 71 10.13 34.26 -16.89
N GLU A 72 9.35 33.66 -17.78
CA GLU A 72 8.70 32.39 -17.49
C GLU A 72 9.71 31.25 -17.57
N ILE A 73 10.02 30.65 -16.40
CA ILE A 73 10.85 29.45 -16.29
C ILE A 73 9.96 28.35 -15.78
N LYS A 74 9.71 27.35 -16.62
CA LYS A 74 8.95 26.14 -16.24
C LYS A 74 9.91 25.08 -15.78
N THR A 75 9.69 24.57 -14.57
CA THR A 75 10.41 23.45 -14.00
C THR A 75 9.44 22.37 -13.57
N ASP A 76 9.87 21.12 -13.60
CA ASP A 76 9.14 19.98 -13.04
C ASP A 76 8.98 20.11 -11.53
N TRP A 77 9.90 20.83 -10.86
CA TRP A 77 9.80 21.15 -9.44
C TRP A 77 8.53 21.96 -9.07
N ASP A 78 8.11 22.85 -9.96
CA ASP A 78 6.94 23.73 -9.78
C ASP A 78 5.63 23.10 -10.28
N MET A 79 5.64 21.84 -10.76
CA MET A 79 4.45 21.18 -11.28
C MET A 79 3.38 20.96 -10.21
N PRO A 80 2.08 21.08 -10.58
CA PRO A 80 0.98 20.73 -9.69
C PRO A 80 1.08 19.28 -9.21
N GLU A 81 0.79 19.05 -7.94
CA GLU A 81 0.89 17.74 -7.27
C GLU A 81 0.08 16.61 -7.93
N ARG A 82 -0.84 16.91 -8.83
CA ARG A 82 -1.75 15.95 -9.47
C ARG A 82 -1.19 15.21 -10.70
N ASP A 83 -0.07 15.65 -11.26
CA ASP A 83 0.47 15.12 -12.52
C ASP A 83 1.72 14.23 -12.30
N PHE A 84 1.64 13.33 -11.31
CA PHE A 84 2.75 12.43 -10.97
C PHE A 84 3.12 11.40 -12.04
N SER A 85 2.27 11.17 -13.04
CA SER A 85 2.60 10.33 -14.18
C SER A 85 3.81 10.86 -14.97
N LEU A 86 4.16 12.13 -14.78
CA LEU A 86 5.29 12.80 -15.43
C LEU A 86 6.57 12.82 -14.56
N CYS A 87 6.47 12.64 -13.25
CA CYS A 87 7.59 12.62 -12.31
C CYS A 87 8.09 11.19 -12.10
N GLN A 88 8.78 10.61 -13.09
CA GLN A 88 9.41 9.29 -12.94
C GLN A 88 10.86 9.38 -12.47
N GLU A 89 11.49 10.54 -12.58
CA GLU A 89 12.89 10.74 -12.26
C GLU A 89 13.07 11.51 -10.94
N ARG A 90 14.12 11.17 -10.21
CA ARG A 90 14.49 11.90 -8.99
C ARG A 90 15.07 13.26 -9.36
N PHE A 91 14.88 14.21 -8.48
CA PHE A 91 15.44 15.54 -8.63
C PHE A 91 16.95 15.47 -8.90
N LEU A 92 17.40 16.00 -10.03
CA LEU A 92 18.80 16.02 -10.47
C LEU A 92 19.47 14.62 -10.41
N ASP A 93 18.79 13.56 -10.85
CA ASP A 93 19.22 12.16 -10.68
C ASP A 93 20.61 11.86 -11.28
N PHE A 94 20.94 12.47 -12.42
CA PHE A 94 22.25 12.29 -13.08
C PHE A 94 23.17 13.49 -12.96
N PHE A 95 22.85 14.43 -12.04
CA PHE A 95 23.66 15.60 -11.83
C PHE A 95 24.46 15.48 -10.54
N TYR A 96 25.79 15.54 -10.67
CA TYR A 96 26.73 15.45 -9.57
C TYR A 96 27.84 16.50 -9.73
N LEU A 97 28.22 17.16 -8.64
CA LEU A 97 29.30 18.14 -8.58
C LEU A 97 30.43 17.64 -7.67
N LYS A 98 31.59 17.37 -8.29
CA LYS A 98 32.79 17.04 -7.52
C LYS A 98 33.21 18.22 -6.65
N ASP A 99 33.66 17.94 -5.43
CA ASP A 99 34.19 18.93 -4.44
C ASP A 99 33.15 20.01 -4.01
N CYS A 100 31.86 19.63 -3.92
CA CYS A 100 30.77 20.50 -3.47
C CYS A 100 29.84 19.74 -2.51
N PRO A 101 30.30 19.29 -1.33
CA PRO A 101 29.48 18.47 -0.43
C PRO A 101 28.22 19.19 0.02
N GLU A 102 28.25 20.46 0.32
CA GLU A 102 27.08 21.23 0.75
C GLU A 102 26.01 21.33 -0.34
N PHE A 103 26.42 21.35 -1.63
CA PHE A 103 25.48 21.29 -2.74
C PHE A 103 24.86 19.88 -2.87
N GLU A 104 25.64 18.82 -2.69
CA GLU A 104 25.14 17.44 -2.72
C GLU A 104 24.17 17.19 -1.55
N ASP A 105 24.45 17.73 -0.35
CA ASP A 105 23.54 17.68 0.80
C ASP A 105 22.22 18.41 0.49
N TRP A 106 22.28 19.57 -0.15
CA TRP A 106 21.09 20.28 -0.62
C TRP A 106 20.30 19.47 -1.66
N VAL A 107 20.96 18.83 -2.62
CA VAL A 107 20.30 17.96 -3.62
C VAL A 107 19.60 16.82 -2.93
N GLU A 108 20.22 16.16 -1.95
CA GLU A 108 19.64 15.05 -1.22
C GLU A 108 18.44 15.51 -0.37
N GLU A 109 18.53 16.67 0.27
CA GLU A 109 17.39 17.27 0.97
C GLU A 109 16.20 17.50 0.01
N LYS A 110 16.44 18.02 -1.19
CA LYS A 110 15.40 18.25 -2.19
C LYS A 110 14.81 16.94 -2.72
N ARG A 111 15.62 15.90 -2.91
CA ARG A 111 15.13 14.53 -3.24
C ARG A 111 14.19 13.99 -2.17
N ASN A 112 14.56 14.17 -0.91
CA ASN A 112 13.74 13.75 0.22
C ASN A 112 12.42 14.55 0.28
N GLN A 113 12.46 15.86 0.03
CA GLN A 113 11.29 16.72 -0.05
C GLN A 113 10.37 16.29 -1.22
N GLN A 114 10.94 16.01 -2.40
CA GLN A 114 10.21 15.52 -3.58
C GLN A 114 9.51 14.20 -3.25
N THR A 115 10.23 13.22 -2.70
CA THR A 115 9.68 11.92 -2.32
C THR A 115 8.53 12.09 -1.32
N ALA A 116 8.74 12.85 -0.24
CA ALA A 116 7.71 13.08 0.77
C ALA A 116 6.45 13.76 0.20
N ARG A 117 6.62 14.70 -0.74
CA ARG A 117 5.52 15.39 -1.44
C ARG A 117 4.73 14.41 -2.31
N ILE A 118 5.42 13.58 -3.09
CA ILE A 118 4.80 12.56 -3.95
C ILE A 118 4.04 11.53 -3.11
N LEU A 119 4.66 10.99 -2.07
CA LEU A 119 4.04 10.00 -1.20
C LEU A 119 2.78 10.54 -0.51
N ARG A 120 2.81 11.79 -0.04
CA ARG A 120 1.64 12.44 0.57
C ARG A 120 0.46 12.52 -0.40
N GLU A 121 0.72 12.89 -1.64
CA GLU A 121 -0.33 12.98 -2.66
C GLU A 121 -0.85 11.62 -3.10
N LEU A 122 0.04 10.62 -3.25
CA LEU A 122 -0.38 9.24 -3.53
C LEU A 122 -1.30 8.69 -2.44
N LYS A 123 -0.97 8.94 -1.16
CA LYS A 123 -1.82 8.56 -0.02
C LYS A 123 -3.18 9.24 -0.09
N ALA A 124 -3.21 10.54 -0.32
CA ALA A 124 -4.45 11.30 -0.45
C ALA A 124 -5.35 10.77 -1.58
N GLN A 125 -4.78 10.44 -2.74
CA GLN A 125 -5.53 9.86 -3.85
C GLN A 125 -6.03 8.43 -3.56
N LEU A 126 -5.28 7.64 -2.80
CA LEU A 126 -5.69 6.29 -2.40
C LEU A 126 -6.78 6.31 -1.31
N GLU A 127 -6.85 7.36 -0.50
CA GLU A 127 -7.90 7.57 0.50
C GLU A 127 -9.23 8.07 -0.11
N GLU A 128 -9.22 8.55 -1.36
CA GLU A 128 -10.45 8.96 -2.03
C GLU A 128 -11.43 7.78 -2.18
N PRO A 129 -12.72 7.93 -1.82
CA PRO A 129 -13.72 6.86 -1.97
C PRO A 129 -13.89 6.37 -3.42
N SER A 130 -13.48 7.16 -4.40
CA SER A 130 -13.47 6.82 -5.82
C SER A 130 -12.37 5.81 -6.19
N ALA A 131 -11.29 5.75 -5.41
CA ALA A 131 -10.15 4.88 -5.70
C ALA A 131 -10.58 3.39 -5.69
N VAL A 132 -11.36 2.96 -4.69
CA VAL A 132 -11.82 1.57 -4.56
C VAL A 132 -12.64 1.09 -5.76
N ARG A 133 -13.32 2.00 -6.46
CA ARG A 133 -14.13 1.69 -7.64
C ARG A 133 -13.31 1.42 -8.91
N ASN A 134 -12.03 1.80 -8.92
CA ASN A 134 -11.15 1.62 -10.06
C ASN A 134 -9.86 0.89 -9.65
N PRO A 135 -9.84 -0.45 -9.68
CA PRO A 135 -8.69 -1.25 -9.28
C PRO A 135 -7.41 -0.96 -10.08
N GLU A 136 -7.52 -0.61 -11.36
CA GLU A 136 -6.38 -0.25 -12.20
C GLU A 136 -5.73 1.07 -11.74
N ARG A 137 -6.54 2.02 -11.27
CA ARG A 137 -6.02 3.25 -10.66
C ARG A 137 -5.26 2.95 -9.36
N ILE A 138 -5.81 2.07 -8.49
CA ILE A 138 -5.10 1.62 -7.29
C ILE A 138 -3.74 1.05 -7.68
N ARG A 139 -3.71 0.18 -8.69
CA ARG A 139 -2.49 -0.44 -9.17
C ARG A 139 -1.46 0.59 -9.62
N LEU A 140 -1.86 1.55 -10.45
CA LEU A 140 -0.99 2.62 -10.92
C LEU A 140 -0.39 3.43 -9.74
N LEU A 141 -1.21 3.81 -8.76
CA LEU A 141 -0.77 4.58 -7.60
C LEU A 141 0.18 3.75 -6.70
N ILE A 142 -0.11 2.47 -6.48
CA ILE A 142 0.75 1.55 -5.71
C ILE A 142 2.07 1.30 -6.44
N ASP A 143 2.05 1.09 -7.76
CA ASP A 143 3.28 0.90 -8.55
C ASP A 143 4.15 2.19 -8.52
N THR A 144 3.52 3.37 -8.55
CA THR A 144 4.22 4.65 -8.38
C THR A 144 4.81 4.78 -6.97
N TRP A 145 4.04 4.45 -5.92
CA TRP A 145 4.56 4.47 -4.55
C TRP A 145 5.76 3.54 -4.38
N LYS A 146 5.65 2.32 -4.89
CA LYS A 146 6.73 1.33 -4.90
C LYS A 146 8.00 1.83 -5.61
N HIS A 147 7.87 2.61 -6.68
CA HIS A 147 9.00 3.23 -7.37
C HIS A 147 9.74 4.22 -6.47
N TRP A 148 9.00 5.08 -5.75
CA TRP A 148 9.55 6.14 -4.90
C TRP A 148 10.02 5.66 -3.52
N SER A 149 9.37 4.64 -2.97
CA SER A 149 9.69 4.08 -1.65
C SER A 149 9.45 2.56 -1.64
N PRO A 150 10.37 1.76 -2.20
CA PRO A 150 10.18 0.33 -2.41
C PRO A 150 10.11 -0.50 -1.12
N TRP A 151 10.61 0.05 -0.01
CA TRP A 151 10.67 -0.62 1.31
C TRP A 151 9.58 -0.16 2.27
N ASP A 152 8.66 0.69 1.81
CA ASP A 152 7.58 1.21 2.63
C ASP A 152 6.49 0.16 2.83
N GLU A 153 6.44 -0.44 4.01
CA GLU A 153 5.43 -1.44 4.36
C GLU A 153 4.01 -0.85 4.39
N GLU A 154 3.86 0.45 4.68
CA GLU A 154 2.56 1.13 4.64
C GLU A 154 1.94 1.06 3.24
N MET A 155 2.75 1.13 2.19
CA MET A 155 2.32 0.92 0.80
C MET A 155 1.70 -0.46 0.62
N VAL A 156 2.34 -1.50 1.14
CA VAL A 156 1.86 -2.89 1.02
C VAL A 156 0.56 -3.08 1.80
N LEU A 157 0.51 -2.61 3.04
CA LEU A 157 -0.69 -2.66 3.88
C LEU A 157 -1.87 -1.93 3.23
N THR A 158 -1.63 -0.73 2.70
CA THR A 158 -2.65 0.07 2.02
C THR A 158 -3.13 -0.61 0.74
N GLY A 159 -2.19 -1.07 -0.10
CA GLY A 159 -2.51 -1.81 -1.33
C GLY A 159 -3.33 -3.07 -1.05
N MET A 160 -2.93 -3.88 -0.08
CA MET A 160 -3.65 -5.08 0.31
C MET A 160 -5.08 -4.79 0.79
N ARG A 161 -5.27 -3.73 1.62
CA ARG A 161 -6.62 -3.32 2.07
C ARG A 161 -7.50 -2.89 0.90
N LEU A 162 -6.99 -2.03 0.02
CA LEU A 162 -7.74 -1.52 -1.12
C LEU A 162 -8.07 -2.62 -2.14
N TYR A 163 -7.13 -3.51 -2.45
CA TYR A 163 -7.41 -4.67 -3.30
C TYR A 163 -8.41 -5.63 -2.66
N GLY A 164 -8.35 -5.79 -1.33
CA GLY A 164 -9.35 -6.56 -0.60
C GLY A 164 -10.76 -5.95 -0.67
N GLN A 165 -10.88 -4.63 -0.60
CA GLN A 165 -12.15 -3.91 -0.76
C GLN A 165 -12.68 -3.96 -2.20
N ALA A 166 -11.78 -3.91 -3.18
CA ALA A 166 -12.10 -4.03 -4.61
C ALA A 166 -12.29 -5.49 -5.08
N GLU A 167 -12.25 -6.46 -4.18
CA GLU A 167 -12.34 -7.91 -4.47
C GLU A 167 -11.25 -8.43 -5.44
N LYS A 168 -10.13 -7.72 -5.54
CA LYS A 168 -8.94 -8.09 -6.33
C LYS A 168 -7.91 -8.81 -5.46
N TYR A 169 -8.34 -9.84 -4.77
CA TYR A 169 -7.52 -10.58 -3.79
C TYR A 169 -6.19 -11.06 -4.35
N ASP A 170 -6.16 -11.53 -5.62
CA ASP A 170 -4.94 -11.96 -6.29
C ASP A 170 -3.86 -10.87 -6.38
N TRP A 171 -4.28 -9.63 -6.56
CA TRP A 171 -3.35 -8.50 -6.65
C TRP A 171 -2.74 -8.16 -5.29
N GLY A 172 -3.56 -8.21 -4.23
CA GLY A 172 -3.06 -8.02 -2.86
C GLY A 172 -2.10 -9.12 -2.43
N VAL A 173 -2.42 -10.39 -2.77
CA VAL A 173 -1.54 -11.54 -2.50
C VAL A 173 -0.20 -11.39 -3.23
N LYS A 174 -0.21 -11.04 -4.52
CA LYS A 174 1.01 -10.82 -5.30
C LYS A 174 1.84 -9.66 -4.77
N LEU A 175 1.21 -8.57 -4.39
CA LEU A 175 1.89 -7.39 -3.80
C LEU A 175 2.67 -7.77 -2.55
N TYR A 176 2.04 -8.50 -1.62
CA TYR A 176 2.70 -8.98 -0.41
C TYR A 176 3.86 -9.94 -0.72
N GLN A 177 3.63 -10.94 -1.57
CA GLN A 177 4.65 -11.94 -1.92
C GLN A 177 5.88 -11.31 -2.56
N GLU A 178 5.68 -10.31 -3.44
CA GLU A 178 6.78 -9.57 -4.06
C GLU A 178 7.56 -8.74 -3.02
N TYR A 179 6.86 -8.08 -2.11
CA TYR A 179 7.46 -7.32 -1.02
C TYR A 179 8.27 -8.23 -0.08
N ALA A 180 7.67 -9.31 0.40
CA ALA A 180 8.33 -10.27 1.31
C ALA A 180 9.59 -10.87 0.68
N ARG A 181 9.53 -11.24 -0.61
CA ARG A 181 10.68 -11.75 -1.33
C ARG A 181 11.80 -10.72 -1.39
N ARG A 182 11.51 -9.48 -1.77
CA ARG A 182 12.51 -8.40 -1.84
C ARG A 182 13.10 -8.08 -0.47
N LEU A 183 12.26 -7.99 0.55
CA LEU A 183 12.71 -7.69 1.92
C LEU A 183 13.71 -8.75 2.39
N LYS A 184 13.44 -10.02 2.07
CA LYS A 184 14.35 -11.13 2.39
C LYS A 184 15.63 -11.11 1.55
N GLU A 185 15.53 -10.85 0.24
CA GLU A 185 16.68 -10.85 -0.68
C GLU A 185 17.64 -9.67 -0.41
N ASP A 186 17.10 -8.47 -0.14
CA ASP A 186 17.90 -7.25 -0.10
C ASP A 186 18.28 -6.82 1.32
N LEU A 187 17.46 -7.11 2.34
CA LEU A 187 17.65 -6.66 3.71
C LEU A 187 17.79 -7.81 4.72
N ASP A 188 17.54 -9.08 4.30
CA ASP A 188 17.45 -10.25 5.17
C ASP A 188 16.43 -10.10 6.31
N GLU A 189 15.36 -9.32 6.07
CA GLU A 189 14.28 -9.07 7.00
C GLU A 189 12.99 -9.79 6.57
N GLU A 190 12.00 -9.82 7.46
CA GLU A 190 10.67 -10.38 7.22
C GLU A 190 9.61 -9.31 7.41
N PRO A 191 8.46 -9.39 6.66
CA PRO A 191 7.35 -8.48 6.85
C PRO A 191 6.82 -8.49 8.29
N SER A 192 6.20 -7.40 8.72
CA SER A 192 5.62 -7.31 10.04
C SER A 192 4.50 -8.33 10.25
N HIS A 193 4.22 -8.66 11.50
CA HIS A 193 3.08 -9.50 11.87
C HIS A 193 1.75 -8.94 11.35
N GLN A 194 1.60 -7.62 11.28
CA GLN A 194 0.41 -6.98 10.74
C GLN A 194 0.22 -7.26 9.25
N ALA A 195 1.28 -7.20 8.47
CA ALA A 195 1.27 -7.51 7.05
C ALA A 195 0.94 -8.99 6.80
N GLU A 196 1.53 -9.89 7.60
CA GLU A 196 1.24 -11.33 7.54
C GLU A 196 -0.23 -11.64 7.84
N VAL A 197 -0.81 -11.06 8.91
CA VAL A 197 -2.22 -11.26 9.25
C VAL A 197 -3.15 -10.78 8.13
N LEU A 198 -2.84 -9.63 7.53
CA LEU A 198 -3.63 -9.09 6.42
C LEU A 198 -3.52 -9.98 5.17
N PHE A 199 -2.32 -10.48 4.88
CA PHE A 199 -2.08 -11.43 3.79
C PHE A 199 -2.90 -12.72 3.95
N GLN A 200 -2.88 -13.33 5.15
CA GLN A 200 -3.68 -14.53 5.45
C GLN A 200 -5.18 -14.25 5.28
N THR A 201 -5.63 -13.07 5.69
CA THR A 201 -7.03 -12.63 5.49
C THR A 201 -7.40 -12.56 4.01
N LEU A 202 -6.50 -12.03 3.16
CA LEU A 202 -6.73 -11.96 1.71
C LEU A 202 -6.74 -13.34 1.06
N LEU A 203 -5.84 -14.24 1.46
CA LEU A 203 -5.82 -15.63 0.99
C LEU A 203 -7.15 -16.31 1.28
N HIS A 204 -7.64 -16.20 2.51
CA HIS A 204 -8.93 -16.77 2.90
C HIS A 204 -10.08 -16.19 2.07
N ARG A 205 -10.16 -14.87 1.89
CA ARG A 205 -11.20 -14.23 1.04
C ARG A 205 -11.10 -14.65 -0.41
N LYS A 206 -9.90 -14.83 -0.95
CA LYS A 206 -9.68 -15.35 -2.30
C LYS A 206 -10.25 -16.76 -2.44
N GLU A 207 -9.96 -17.64 -1.49
CA GLU A 207 -10.50 -19.00 -1.49
C GLU A 207 -12.03 -19.00 -1.45
N VAL A 208 -12.63 -18.25 -0.54
CA VAL A 208 -14.10 -18.09 -0.44
C VAL A 208 -14.70 -17.53 -1.74
N SER A 209 -14.06 -16.53 -2.34
CA SER A 209 -14.51 -15.95 -3.62
C SER A 209 -14.42 -16.95 -4.78
N SER A 210 -13.32 -17.73 -4.84
CA SER A 210 -13.17 -18.78 -5.85
C SER A 210 -14.19 -19.89 -5.69
N LEU A 211 -14.56 -20.21 -4.44
CA LEU A 211 -15.62 -21.14 -4.13
C LEU A 211 -16.98 -20.67 -4.67
N ARG A 212 -17.30 -19.37 -4.45
CA ARG A 212 -18.56 -18.77 -4.98
C ARG A 212 -18.60 -18.70 -6.50
N SER A 213 -17.49 -18.46 -7.17
CA SER A 213 -17.45 -18.38 -8.64
C SER A 213 -17.48 -19.75 -9.32
N GLN A 214 -17.03 -20.81 -8.67
CA GLN A 214 -17.08 -22.18 -9.17
C GLN A 214 -18.46 -22.82 -9.03
N THR A 215 -19.26 -22.43 -8.02
CA THR A 215 -20.65 -22.93 -7.88
C THR A 215 -21.55 -22.53 -9.03
N SER A 216 -21.18 -21.54 -9.83
CA SER A 216 -21.97 -21.14 -11.02
C SER A 216 -21.55 -21.84 -12.33
N LYS A 217 -20.46 -22.63 -12.36
CA LYS A 217 -19.89 -23.17 -13.61
C LYS A 217 -19.68 -24.69 -13.65
N GLU A 218 -19.61 -25.39 -12.53
CA GLU A 218 -19.45 -26.82 -12.50
C GLU A 218 -20.81 -27.47 -12.20
N ALA A 219 -21.35 -28.19 -13.17
CA ALA A 219 -22.53 -29.04 -12.95
C ALA A 219 -22.15 -30.14 -11.97
N PHE A 220 -22.67 -30.08 -10.74
CA PHE A 220 -22.50 -31.12 -9.73
C PHE A 220 -23.44 -32.29 -10.09
N PHE A 221 -22.86 -33.43 -10.38
CA PHE A 221 -23.63 -34.63 -10.77
C PHE A 221 -23.54 -35.71 -9.68
N GLY A 222 -24.69 -36.25 -9.32
CA GLY A 222 -24.82 -37.34 -8.37
C GLY A 222 -24.94 -36.89 -6.92
N ARG A 223 -24.86 -37.84 -5.98
CA ARG A 223 -24.94 -37.66 -4.52
C ARG A 223 -26.20 -36.94 -4.04
N LEU A 224 -27.31 -37.15 -4.74
CA LEU A 224 -28.59 -36.57 -4.37
C LEU A 224 -29.07 -37.04 -3.00
N ALA A 225 -28.76 -38.29 -2.64
CA ALA A 225 -29.14 -38.86 -1.33
C ALA A 225 -28.37 -38.15 -0.18
N GLU A 226 -27.10 -37.91 -0.37
CA GLU A 226 -26.27 -37.20 0.63
C GLU A 226 -26.69 -35.74 0.78
N ILE A 227 -27.00 -35.06 -0.33
CA ILE A 227 -27.53 -33.69 -0.31
C ILE A 227 -28.88 -33.66 0.42
N GLN A 228 -29.80 -34.55 0.09
CA GLN A 228 -31.12 -34.62 0.75
C GLN A 228 -31.00 -34.89 2.26
N ALA A 229 -30.07 -35.77 2.66
CA ALA A 229 -29.88 -36.07 4.07
C ALA A 229 -29.35 -34.85 4.87
N VAL A 230 -28.51 -34.01 4.25
CA VAL A 230 -28.02 -32.77 4.90
C VAL A 230 -29.10 -31.70 4.88
N ASP A 231 -29.81 -31.54 3.77
CA ASP A 231 -30.90 -30.56 3.62
C ASP A 231 -32.03 -30.82 4.62
N GLU A 232 -32.35 -32.10 4.88
CA GLU A 232 -33.30 -32.51 5.91
C GLU A 232 -32.87 -32.05 7.30
N GLN A 233 -31.57 -32.19 7.65
CA GLN A 233 -31.07 -31.72 8.95
C GLN A 233 -31.08 -30.19 9.06
N ILE A 234 -30.76 -29.48 7.98
CA ILE A 234 -30.88 -28.03 7.92
C ILE A 234 -32.35 -27.59 8.09
N PHE A 235 -33.27 -28.27 7.43
CA PHE A 235 -34.70 -27.98 7.57
C PHE A 235 -35.20 -28.20 9.02
N LEU A 236 -34.82 -29.29 9.67
CA LEU A 236 -35.13 -29.58 11.07
C LEU A 236 -34.59 -28.47 11.98
N PHE A 237 -33.32 -28.05 11.76
CA PHE A 237 -32.70 -26.96 12.49
C PHE A 237 -33.46 -25.64 12.35
N LEU A 238 -33.85 -25.29 11.12
CA LEU A 238 -34.60 -24.05 10.84
C LEU A 238 -36.03 -24.10 11.39
N SER A 239 -36.60 -25.29 11.49
CA SER A 239 -37.94 -25.53 12.08
C SER A 239 -37.90 -25.58 13.62
N ASN A 240 -36.72 -25.37 14.22
CA ASN A 240 -36.50 -25.46 15.67
C ASN A 240 -36.84 -26.87 16.24
N GLU A 241 -36.62 -27.88 15.42
CA GLU A 241 -36.74 -29.31 15.76
C GLU A 241 -35.35 -29.92 16.09
N ASP A 242 -35.31 -31.15 16.59
CA ASP A 242 -34.06 -31.85 16.95
C ASP A 242 -33.25 -32.23 15.69
N ALA A 243 -32.36 -31.27 15.27
CA ALA A 243 -31.41 -31.48 14.20
C ALA A 243 -30.13 -32.14 14.71
N ARG A 244 -29.54 -33.02 13.91
CA ARG A 244 -28.29 -33.71 14.22
C ARG A 244 -27.12 -33.06 13.52
N SER A 245 -25.93 -33.11 14.15
CA SER A 245 -24.69 -32.77 13.47
C SER A 245 -24.40 -33.75 12.34
N VAL A 246 -23.96 -33.21 11.19
CA VAL A 246 -23.62 -34.02 10.02
C VAL A 246 -22.09 -34.05 9.86
N ILE A 247 -21.53 -35.25 9.72
CA ILE A 247 -20.11 -35.46 9.45
C ILE A 247 -19.98 -36.08 8.07
N ILE A 248 -19.17 -35.45 7.19
CA ILE A 248 -18.88 -35.96 5.84
C ILE A 248 -17.45 -36.50 5.83
N GLU A 249 -17.34 -37.81 5.71
CA GLU A 249 -16.07 -38.54 5.69
C GLU A 249 -15.83 -39.19 4.31
N GLY A 250 -14.56 -39.46 4.01
CA GLY A 250 -14.13 -40.13 2.78
C GLY A 250 -12.69 -39.88 2.41
N GLU A 251 -12.17 -40.57 1.42
CA GLU A 251 -10.79 -40.44 0.94
C GLU A 251 -10.51 -39.08 0.30
N VAL A 252 -9.21 -38.74 0.14
CA VAL A 252 -8.79 -37.53 -0.55
C VAL A 252 -9.25 -37.58 -2.01
N GLY A 253 -9.81 -36.49 -2.53
CA GLY A 253 -10.29 -36.42 -3.93
C GLY A 253 -11.71 -36.91 -4.18
N VAL A 254 -12.38 -37.54 -3.19
CA VAL A 254 -13.73 -38.11 -3.36
C VAL A 254 -14.86 -37.05 -3.54
N GLY A 255 -14.52 -35.75 -3.44
CA GLY A 255 -15.46 -34.64 -3.68
C GLY A 255 -16.20 -34.14 -2.43
N LYS A 256 -15.68 -34.37 -1.21
CA LYS A 256 -16.28 -33.83 0.04
C LYS A 256 -16.46 -32.32 0.00
N THR A 257 -15.42 -31.61 -0.43
CA THR A 257 -15.45 -30.14 -0.56
C THR A 257 -16.43 -29.66 -1.62
N ALA A 258 -16.58 -30.41 -2.73
CA ALA A 258 -17.56 -30.11 -3.76
C ALA A 258 -18.99 -30.31 -3.24
N LEU A 259 -19.23 -31.35 -2.45
CA LEU A 259 -20.53 -31.61 -1.79
C LEU A 259 -20.87 -30.48 -0.80
N MET A 260 -19.92 -30.08 0.06
CA MET A 260 -20.09 -28.95 0.99
C MET A 260 -20.42 -27.65 0.24
N ARG A 261 -19.73 -27.37 -0.85
CA ARG A 261 -20.00 -26.20 -1.69
C ARG A 261 -21.41 -26.22 -2.27
N GLN A 262 -21.85 -27.38 -2.74
CA GLN A 262 -23.19 -27.52 -3.29
C GLN A 262 -24.27 -27.26 -2.23
N ILE A 263 -24.08 -27.74 -1.01
CA ILE A 263 -25.00 -27.53 0.12
C ILE A 263 -25.05 -26.04 0.48
N PHE A 264 -23.87 -25.37 0.65
CA PHE A 264 -23.78 -23.93 0.94
C PHE A 264 -24.26 -23.05 -0.24
N GLY A 265 -24.31 -23.55 -1.45
CA GLY A 265 -24.86 -22.85 -2.62
C GLY A 265 -26.36 -22.96 -2.77
N MET A 266 -27.03 -23.78 -1.97
CA MET A 266 -28.48 -23.87 -1.95
C MET A 266 -29.06 -22.67 -1.20
N ASP A 267 -30.11 -22.06 -1.80
CA ASP A 267 -30.85 -20.98 -1.18
C ASP A 267 -31.71 -21.49 -0.03
N HIS A 268 -31.20 -21.48 1.17
CA HIS A 268 -31.94 -21.81 2.38
C HIS A 268 -32.87 -20.65 2.82
N ARG A 269 -33.42 -19.89 1.86
CA ARG A 269 -34.44 -18.85 2.00
C ARG A 269 -34.04 -17.65 2.91
N GLY A 270 -32.74 -17.41 3.08
CA GLY A 270 -32.26 -16.27 3.86
C GLY A 270 -32.50 -16.37 5.37
N GLU A 271 -32.99 -17.50 5.87
CA GLU A 271 -33.33 -17.75 7.28
C GLU A 271 -32.13 -18.28 8.09
N ALA A 272 -31.08 -18.80 7.43
CA ALA A 272 -29.90 -19.33 8.06
C ALA A 272 -28.68 -18.41 7.86
N LEU A 273 -27.87 -18.28 8.92
CA LEU A 273 -26.58 -17.66 8.86
C LEU A 273 -25.52 -18.73 8.64
N GLU A 274 -24.87 -18.71 7.49
CA GLU A 274 -23.80 -19.63 7.16
C GLU A 274 -22.44 -19.10 7.63
N ILE A 275 -21.73 -19.86 8.46
CA ILE A 275 -20.39 -19.55 8.93
C ILE A 275 -19.48 -20.69 8.50
N TYR A 276 -18.43 -20.36 7.77
CA TYR A 276 -17.44 -21.31 7.28
C TYR A 276 -16.10 -21.11 8.01
N ALA A 277 -15.54 -22.19 8.51
CA ALA A 277 -14.21 -22.22 9.14
C ALA A 277 -13.39 -23.41 8.65
N ASN A 278 -12.10 -23.18 8.40
CA ASN A 278 -11.17 -24.21 7.99
C ASN A 278 -10.31 -24.66 9.17
N CYS A 279 -10.08 -25.98 9.28
CA CYS A 279 -9.12 -26.56 10.21
C CYS A 279 -7.96 -27.16 9.42
N TYR A 280 -6.76 -26.65 9.62
CA TYR A 280 -5.55 -27.18 9.00
C TYR A 280 -4.75 -28.01 10.01
N GLY A 281 -4.24 -29.17 9.58
CA GLY A 281 -3.43 -30.03 10.45
C GLY A 281 -2.16 -29.38 11.00
N ALA A 282 -1.60 -28.39 10.26
CA ALA A 282 -0.45 -27.60 10.71
C ALA A 282 -0.78 -26.62 11.86
N GLU A 283 -2.06 -26.39 12.15
CA GLU A 283 -2.52 -25.47 13.21
C GLU A 283 -3.06 -26.23 14.43
N SER A 284 -2.82 -27.55 14.54
CA SER A 284 -3.29 -28.40 15.65
C SER A 284 -2.86 -27.91 17.03
N ASP A 285 -1.73 -27.20 17.11
CA ASP A 285 -1.16 -26.70 18.35
C ASP A 285 -1.72 -25.37 18.84
N VAL A 286 -2.62 -24.76 18.04
CA VAL A 286 -3.26 -23.49 18.42
C VAL A 286 -4.70 -23.77 18.89
N PRO A 287 -4.98 -23.70 20.19
CA PRO A 287 -6.31 -23.94 20.72
C PRO A 287 -7.35 -23.00 20.09
N LEU A 288 -8.52 -23.55 19.74
CA LEU A 288 -9.68 -22.80 19.21
C LEU A 288 -9.44 -22.00 17.92
N ARG A 289 -8.41 -22.30 17.17
CA ARG A 289 -8.07 -21.57 15.91
C ARG A 289 -9.24 -21.53 14.93
N ALA A 290 -9.89 -22.66 14.69
CA ALA A 290 -11.07 -22.72 13.79
C ALA A 290 -12.23 -21.84 14.26
N PHE A 291 -12.45 -21.75 15.57
CA PHE A 291 -13.49 -20.90 16.13
C PHE A 291 -13.19 -19.42 16.05
N ARG A 292 -11.92 -19.04 15.93
CA ARG A 292 -11.54 -17.64 15.77
C ARG A 292 -12.15 -17.02 14.52
N ASP A 293 -12.14 -17.74 13.41
CA ASP A 293 -12.73 -17.27 12.15
C ASP A 293 -14.28 -17.15 12.28
N CYS A 294 -14.90 -18.07 13.02
CA CYS A 294 -16.32 -17.97 13.36
C CYS A 294 -16.62 -16.70 14.20
N PHE A 295 -15.83 -16.41 15.22
CA PHE A 295 -16.02 -15.24 16.08
C PHE A 295 -15.79 -13.93 15.32
N GLN A 296 -14.80 -13.86 14.44
CA GLN A 296 -14.58 -12.70 13.58
C GLN A 296 -15.75 -12.48 12.62
N CYS A 297 -16.35 -13.56 12.09
CA CYS A 297 -17.54 -13.47 11.28
C CYS A 297 -18.73 -12.91 12.07
N LEU A 298 -18.94 -13.36 13.30
CA LEU A 298 -20.01 -12.86 14.18
C LEU A 298 -19.82 -11.37 14.54
N GLU A 299 -18.60 -10.94 14.86
CA GLU A 299 -18.29 -9.52 15.09
C GLU A 299 -18.66 -8.64 13.89
N ARG A 300 -18.28 -9.07 12.68
CA ARG A 300 -18.62 -8.36 11.45
C ARG A 300 -20.12 -8.26 11.24
N LEU A 301 -20.86 -9.36 11.40
CA LEU A 301 -22.31 -9.42 11.21
C LEU A 301 -23.06 -8.55 12.23
N GLN A 302 -22.54 -8.44 13.44
CA GLN A 302 -23.05 -7.48 14.42
C GLN A 302 -22.79 -6.03 13.99
N GLY A 303 -21.59 -5.72 13.49
CA GLY A 303 -21.27 -4.41 12.93
C GLY A 303 -22.17 -4.02 11.76
N GLU A 304 -22.54 -4.98 10.92
CA GLU A 304 -23.51 -4.82 9.81
C GLU A 304 -24.98 -4.81 10.28
N ARG A 305 -25.24 -4.92 11.57
CA ARG A 305 -26.60 -5.02 12.19
C ARG A 305 -27.43 -6.21 11.69
N ARG A 306 -26.78 -7.25 11.19
CA ARG A 306 -27.46 -8.47 10.73
C ARG A 306 -27.80 -9.43 11.87
N ILE A 307 -27.08 -9.34 12.97
CA ILE A 307 -27.34 -10.05 14.22
C ILE A 307 -27.28 -9.08 15.39
N SER A 308 -27.92 -9.44 16.51
CA SER A 308 -27.86 -8.71 17.75
C SER A 308 -27.27 -9.61 18.82
N LEU A 309 -26.13 -9.22 19.37
CA LEU A 309 -25.45 -9.92 20.46
C LEU A 309 -25.70 -9.17 21.77
N SER A 310 -25.86 -9.91 22.85
CA SER A 310 -25.90 -9.33 24.18
C SER A 310 -24.50 -8.77 24.56
N GLY A 311 -24.45 -7.79 25.45
CA GLY A 311 -23.17 -7.21 25.88
C GLY A 311 -22.23 -8.20 26.59
N LYS A 312 -22.72 -9.38 27.01
CA LYS A 312 -21.90 -10.48 27.55
C LYS A 312 -21.27 -11.27 26.40
N GLU A 313 -22.02 -11.58 25.37
CA GLU A 313 -21.56 -12.33 24.18
C GLU A 313 -20.56 -11.48 23.39
N GLU A 314 -20.81 -10.19 23.22
CA GLU A 314 -19.89 -9.27 22.56
C GLU A 314 -18.53 -9.23 23.27
N ARG A 315 -18.52 -9.13 24.60
CA ARG A 315 -17.28 -9.16 25.38
C ARG A 315 -16.55 -10.50 25.26
N LEU A 316 -17.28 -11.61 25.21
CA LEU A 316 -16.70 -12.94 25.04
C LEU A 316 -16.04 -13.06 23.65
N ILE A 317 -16.73 -12.68 22.61
CA ILE A 317 -16.26 -12.72 21.22
C ILE A 317 -15.00 -11.85 21.08
N ARG A 318 -15.02 -10.60 21.53
CA ARG A 318 -13.84 -9.72 21.49
C ARG A 318 -12.64 -10.32 22.22
N ARG A 319 -12.85 -10.97 23.35
CA ARG A 319 -11.78 -11.64 24.10
C ARG A 319 -11.19 -12.83 23.34
N MET A 320 -12.01 -13.55 22.60
CA MET A 320 -11.58 -14.68 21.76
C MET A 320 -10.88 -14.24 20.47
N THR A 321 -11.22 -13.07 19.93
CA THR A 321 -10.61 -12.51 18.71
C THR A 321 -9.32 -11.75 19.00
N SER A 322 -9.18 -11.08 20.16
CA SER A 322 -8.01 -10.27 20.53
C SER A 322 -6.76 -11.06 20.93
N GLY A 323 -6.83 -12.38 21.02
CA GLY A 323 -5.69 -13.22 21.41
C GLY A 323 -5.35 -13.21 22.90
N GLU A 324 -6.06 -12.44 23.73
CA GLU A 324 -5.89 -12.38 25.20
C GLU A 324 -6.39 -13.68 25.90
N GLY A 325 -7.06 -14.55 25.17
CA GLY A 325 -7.60 -15.82 25.67
C GLY A 325 -6.55 -16.90 26.01
N ARG A 326 -5.27 -16.65 25.75
CA ARG A 326 -4.20 -17.64 25.99
C ARG A 326 -3.97 -18.01 27.46
N THR A 327 -4.46 -17.23 28.41
CA THR A 327 -4.14 -17.39 29.85
C THR A 327 -5.33 -17.81 30.71
N ALA A 328 -6.52 -18.04 30.19
CA ALA A 328 -7.73 -18.21 31.02
C ALA A 328 -8.39 -19.60 30.92
N LEU A 329 -7.71 -20.60 30.38
CA LEU A 329 -8.20 -21.99 30.27
C LEU A 329 -7.28 -23.02 30.96
N TYR A 330 -6.54 -22.59 32.00
CA TYR A 330 -5.89 -23.50 32.93
C TYR A 330 -6.47 -23.34 34.34
#